data_0e899e36f10051a2852cdbd662aa89e9
#
_entry.id   0e899e36f10051a2852cdbd662aa89e9
#
_cell.length_a   1.000
_cell.length_b   1.000
_cell.length_c   1.000
_cell.angle_alpha   90.00
_cell.angle_beta   90.00
_cell.angle_gamma   90.00
#
_symmetry.space_group_name_H-M   'P 1'
#
loop_
_entity.id
_entity.type
_entity.pdbx_description
1 polymer ?
#
loop_
_entity_poly.entity_id
_entity_poly.type
_entity_poly.pdbx_seq_one_letter_code
_entity_poly.pdbx_strand_id
1 'polypeptide(L)'
;TVAEVEYLREYYGEDAPETVSLREAEHILEDKIDRFRVFYDGAQITPAKTVLNKTYIWGTDSLGRDLFIRVVYGARVSLLVGVVAALVNLIVGVLYGGIAGYFGGAVDNIMMRIVDTISSIPMMLYVILIMVVLGSGLHSIILAMGLTYWVGMVRIVRSQVLTMREQEFVSAAVLLGVPTRKILVRHLIPNAMGPIMVALTMQIPSAMFTEAFLSFIGLGVSKPQASWGALANAALPSLYTSPYQLFYPALIMSITILALNLFSDGLRDSLDPRLRK
;
A
#
# COMPACT_ATOMS: atom_id res chain seq x y z
N THR A 1 17.98 -15.31 -31.80
CA THR A 1 17.08 -16.42 -31.35
C THR A 1 16.69 -17.27 -32.57
N VAL A 2 16.13 -18.47 -32.36
CA VAL A 2 15.71 -19.38 -33.45
C VAL A 2 14.76 -18.69 -34.43
N ALA A 3 13.88 -17.84 -33.94
CA ALA A 3 12.93 -17.06 -34.74
C ALA A 3 13.62 -16.01 -35.64
N GLU A 4 14.74 -15.44 -35.22
CA GLU A 4 15.52 -14.48 -36.01
C GLU A 4 16.26 -15.15 -37.15
N VAL A 5 16.75 -16.36 -36.92
CA VAL A 5 17.47 -17.17 -37.97
C VAL A 5 16.49 -17.68 -39.03
N GLU A 6 15.31 -18.13 -38.63
CA GLU A 6 14.26 -18.59 -39.56
C GLU A 6 13.75 -17.44 -40.43
N TYR A 7 13.66 -16.25 -39.86
CA TYR A 7 13.27 -15.00 -40.51
C TYR A 7 14.28 -14.54 -41.60
N LEU A 8 15.56 -14.56 -41.28
CA LEU A 8 16.61 -14.20 -42.25
C LEU A 8 16.65 -15.17 -43.44
N ARG A 9 16.42 -16.46 -43.20
CA ARG A 9 16.32 -17.48 -44.28
C ARG A 9 15.11 -17.28 -45.18
N GLU A 10 14.00 -16.82 -44.64
CA GLU A 10 12.78 -16.52 -45.43
C GLU A 10 12.96 -15.28 -46.33
N TYR A 11 13.76 -14.29 -45.89
CA TYR A 11 14.00 -13.06 -46.66
C TYR A 11 15.14 -13.22 -47.72
N TYR A 12 16.24 -13.84 -47.34
CA TYR A 12 17.42 -13.97 -48.17
C TYR A 12 17.54 -15.33 -48.92
N GLY A 13 16.68 -16.30 -48.59
CA GLY A 13 16.80 -17.66 -49.09
C GLY A 13 17.90 -18.47 -48.41
N GLU A 14 18.41 -19.51 -49.11
CA GLU A 14 19.42 -20.42 -48.56
C GLU A 14 20.79 -19.75 -48.29
N ASP A 15 21.06 -18.61 -48.94
CA ASP A 15 22.31 -17.83 -48.80
C ASP A 15 22.20 -16.73 -47.73
N ALA A 16 21.28 -16.85 -46.78
CA ALA A 16 21.10 -15.86 -45.72
C ALA A 16 22.39 -15.64 -44.91
N PRO A 17 22.83 -14.37 -44.72
CA PRO A 17 24.01 -14.09 -43.91
C PRO A 17 23.74 -14.43 -42.43
N GLU A 18 24.74 -14.94 -41.72
CA GLU A 18 24.65 -15.29 -40.30
C GLU A 18 24.39 -14.07 -39.39
N THR A 19 24.75 -12.87 -39.85
CA THR A 19 24.54 -11.62 -39.12
C THR A 19 24.19 -10.49 -40.07
N VAL A 20 23.20 -9.67 -39.69
CA VAL A 20 22.75 -8.49 -40.45
C VAL A 20 23.00 -7.25 -39.58
N SER A 21 23.39 -6.13 -40.20
CA SER A 21 23.55 -4.87 -39.47
C SER A 21 22.22 -4.37 -38.96
N LEU A 22 22.20 -3.63 -37.81
CA LEU A 22 20.96 -3.05 -37.21
C LEU A 22 20.18 -2.20 -38.22
N ARG A 23 20.87 -1.43 -39.12
CA ARG A 23 20.22 -0.62 -40.15
C ARG A 23 19.52 -1.47 -41.21
N GLU A 24 20.14 -2.57 -41.58
CA GLU A 24 19.61 -3.50 -42.57
C GLU A 24 18.44 -4.29 -42.00
N ALA A 25 18.51 -4.68 -40.73
CA ALA A 25 17.38 -5.28 -39.98
C ALA A 25 16.18 -4.33 -39.85
N GLU A 26 16.39 -3.05 -39.61
CA GLU A 26 15.33 -2.04 -39.61
C GLU A 26 14.66 -1.92 -40.99
N HIS A 27 15.44 -1.86 -42.07
CA HIS A 27 14.94 -1.75 -43.43
C HIS A 27 14.12 -3.00 -43.85
N ILE A 28 14.60 -4.19 -43.46
CA ILE A 28 13.91 -5.46 -43.71
C ILE A 28 12.57 -5.52 -42.94
N LEU A 29 12.57 -5.04 -41.70
CA LEU A 29 11.36 -4.97 -40.87
C LEU A 29 10.34 -4.00 -41.43
N GLU A 30 10.75 -2.82 -41.94
CA GLU A 30 9.87 -1.86 -42.59
C GLU A 30 9.23 -2.41 -43.86
N ASP A 31 10.01 -3.06 -44.72
CA ASP A 31 9.52 -3.66 -45.98
C ASP A 31 8.55 -4.83 -45.73
N LYS A 32 8.72 -5.59 -44.64
CA LYS A 32 7.83 -6.69 -44.29
C LYS A 32 6.50 -6.22 -43.67
N ILE A 33 6.48 -5.13 -42.92
CA ILE A 33 5.27 -4.58 -42.38
C ILE A 33 4.26 -4.21 -43.46
N ASP A 34 4.74 -3.77 -44.63
CA ASP A 34 3.90 -3.46 -45.81
C ASP A 34 3.43 -4.71 -46.59
N ARG A 35 4.10 -5.87 -46.41
CA ARG A 35 3.77 -7.12 -47.12
C ARG A 35 2.95 -8.10 -46.28
N PHE A 36 2.74 -7.88 -44.98
CA PHE A 36 1.94 -8.76 -44.13
C PHE A 36 0.45 -8.65 -44.48
N ARG A 37 -0.04 -9.62 -45.25
CA ARG A 37 -1.47 -9.77 -45.51
C ARG A 37 -2.05 -10.74 -44.47
N VAL A 38 -2.74 -10.23 -43.46
CA VAL A 38 -3.44 -11.06 -42.48
C VAL A 38 -4.81 -11.40 -43.00
N PHE A 39 -5.14 -12.69 -43.12
CA PHE A 39 -6.47 -13.16 -43.46
C PHE A 39 -7.16 -13.66 -42.19
N TYR A 40 -8.35 -13.18 -41.93
CA TYR A 40 -9.23 -13.69 -40.90
C TYR A 40 -10.56 -14.10 -41.56
N ASP A 41 -10.96 -15.36 -41.33
CA ASP A 41 -12.18 -15.94 -41.92
C ASP A 41 -12.28 -15.78 -43.45
N GLY A 42 -11.14 -15.96 -44.15
CA GLY A 42 -11.09 -15.86 -45.62
C GLY A 42 -11.08 -14.43 -46.19
N ALA A 43 -11.27 -13.42 -45.39
CA ALA A 43 -11.20 -12.03 -45.81
C ALA A 43 -9.82 -11.42 -45.44
N GLN A 44 -9.19 -10.72 -46.42
CA GLN A 44 -8.00 -9.98 -46.19
C GLN A 44 -8.30 -8.82 -45.23
N ILE A 45 -7.84 -8.93 -44.00
CA ILE A 45 -7.86 -7.81 -43.05
C ILE A 45 -6.64 -6.95 -43.38
N THR A 46 -6.86 -5.79 -43.94
CA THR A 46 -5.85 -4.72 -43.86
C THR A 46 -5.79 -4.37 -42.38
N PRO A 47 -4.64 -4.57 -41.70
CA PRO A 47 -4.54 -4.05 -40.33
C PRO A 47 -4.79 -2.56 -40.46
N ALA A 48 -5.97 -2.13 -40.01
CA ALA A 48 -6.20 -0.72 -39.84
C ALA A 48 -5.10 -0.32 -38.86
N LYS A 49 -4.09 0.39 -39.37
CA LYS A 49 -2.99 0.94 -38.59
C LYS A 49 -3.60 2.09 -37.79
N THR A 50 -4.50 1.74 -36.86
CA THR A 50 -4.78 2.56 -35.72
C THR A 50 -3.55 2.44 -34.84
N VAL A 51 -2.44 2.99 -35.31
CA VAL A 51 -1.40 3.45 -34.43
C VAL A 51 -2.09 4.58 -33.68
N LEU A 52 -2.80 4.21 -32.63
CA LEU A 52 -3.02 5.11 -31.53
C LEU A 52 -1.63 5.56 -31.18
N ASN A 53 -1.28 6.78 -31.59
CA ASN A 53 -0.08 7.44 -31.15
C ASN A 53 -0.30 7.67 -29.65
N LYS A 54 -0.05 6.61 -28.84
CA LYS A 54 -0.20 6.66 -27.40
C LYS A 54 0.94 7.49 -26.89
N THR A 55 0.71 8.79 -26.81
CA THR A 55 1.60 9.69 -26.12
C THR A 55 1.47 9.36 -24.63
N TYR A 56 2.43 8.64 -24.09
CA TYR A 56 2.50 8.35 -22.67
C TYR A 56 2.99 9.58 -21.94
N ILE A 57 2.12 10.26 -21.20
CA ILE A 57 2.38 11.57 -20.55
C ILE A 57 3.61 11.48 -19.62
N TRP A 58 3.78 10.36 -18.89
CA TRP A 58 4.90 10.12 -17.98
C TRP A 58 5.89 9.08 -18.52
N GLY A 59 5.83 8.78 -19.81
CA GLY A 59 6.62 7.72 -20.43
C GLY A 59 6.15 6.33 -20.03
N THR A 60 7.03 5.35 -20.24
CA THR A 60 6.76 3.93 -20.00
C THR A 60 7.70 3.36 -18.94
N ASP A 61 7.27 2.23 -18.34
CA ASP A 61 8.15 1.41 -17.54
C ASP A 61 9.09 0.55 -18.40
N SER A 62 9.93 -0.25 -17.76
CA SER A 62 10.88 -1.17 -18.43
C SER A 62 10.22 -2.24 -19.32
N LEU A 63 8.91 -2.42 -19.26
CA LEU A 63 8.12 -3.34 -20.07
C LEU A 63 7.23 -2.61 -21.09
N GLY A 64 7.46 -1.33 -21.34
CA GLY A 64 6.70 -0.54 -22.30
C GLY A 64 5.26 -0.19 -21.85
N ARG A 65 4.90 -0.38 -20.56
CA ARG A 65 3.58 -0.08 -20.03
C ARG A 65 3.49 1.37 -19.59
N ASP A 66 2.33 1.99 -19.77
CA ASP A 66 2.07 3.38 -19.36
C ASP A 66 2.31 3.59 -17.85
N LEU A 67 3.28 4.45 -17.53
CA LEU A 67 3.67 4.72 -16.14
C LEU A 67 2.59 5.51 -15.39
N PHE A 68 1.92 6.48 -16.03
CA PHE A 68 0.86 7.28 -15.41
C PHE A 68 -0.28 6.38 -14.92
N ILE A 69 -0.78 5.53 -15.82
CA ILE A 69 -1.87 4.59 -15.47
C ILE A 69 -1.43 3.68 -14.33
N ARG A 70 -0.20 3.17 -14.37
CA ARG A 70 0.32 2.30 -13.30
C ARG A 70 0.43 3.00 -11.95
N VAL A 71 0.83 4.27 -11.93
CA VAL A 71 0.88 5.07 -10.70
C VAL A 71 -0.53 5.31 -10.13
N VAL A 72 -1.50 5.64 -11.00
CA VAL A 72 -2.90 5.80 -10.58
C VAL A 72 -3.49 4.48 -10.05
N TYR A 73 -3.25 3.36 -10.73
CA TYR A 73 -3.69 2.04 -10.22
C TYR A 73 -2.95 1.62 -8.95
N GLY A 74 -1.66 1.95 -8.85
CA GLY A 74 -0.86 1.70 -7.65
C GLY A 74 -1.39 2.43 -6.41
N ALA A 75 -1.96 3.62 -6.59
CA ALA A 75 -2.62 4.36 -5.53
C ALA A 75 -3.69 3.54 -4.81
N ARG A 76 -4.49 2.75 -5.55
CA ARG A 76 -5.55 1.91 -4.98
C ARG A 76 -5.00 0.92 -3.97
N VAL A 77 -3.87 0.28 -4.28
CA VAL A 77 -3.25 -0.71 -3.39
C VAL A 77 -2.67 -0.02 -2.17
N SER A 78 -1.87 1.04 -2.35
CA SER A 78 -1.23 1.75 -1.24
C SER A 78 -2.25 2.41 -0.30
N LEU A 79 -3.33 3.02 -0.83
CA LEU A 79 -4.42 3.60 -0.04
C LEU A 79 -5.23 2.52 0.68
N LEU A 80 -5.55 1.41 0.01
CA LEU A 80 -6.29 0.30 0.61
C LEU A 80 -5.54 -0.28 1.80
N VAL A 81 -4.23 -0.48 1.68
CA VAL A 81 -3.41 -0.95 2.81
C VAL A 81 -3.48 0.02 3.98
N GLY A 82 -3.32 1.33 3.72
CA GLY A 82 -3.42 2.36 4.75
C GLY A 82 -4.74 2.33 5.49
N VAL A 83 -5.86 2.29 4.74
CA VAL A 83 -7.21 2.28 5.32
C VAL A 83 -7.50 0.97 6.05
N VAL A 84 -7.17 -0.19 5.48
CA VAL A 84 -7.41 -1.49 6.14
C VAL A 84 -6.60 -1.60 7.42
N ALA A 85 -5.31 -1.22 7.39
CA ALA A 85 -4.48 -1.20 8.59
C ALA A 85 -5.09 -0.30 9.68
N ALA A 86 -5.53 0.91 9.32
CA ALA A 86 -6.15 1.84 10.25
C ALA A 86 -7.47 1.28 10.85
N LEU A 87 -8.31 0.63 10.04
CA LEU A 87 -9.56 0.01 10.53
C LEU A 87 -9.29 -1.15 11.49
N VAL A 88 -8.34 -2.04 11.18
CA VAL A 88 -7.93 -3.13 12.07
C VAL A 88 -7.40 -2.56 13.39
N ASN A 89 -6.57 -1.53 13.32
CA ASN A 89 -6.02 -0.85 14.48
C ASN A 89 -7.10 -0.22 15.34
N LEU A 90 -8.08 0.43 14.72
CA LEU A 90 -9.21 1.04 15.43
C LEU A 90 -10.01 -0.03 16.18
N ILE A 91 -10.44 -1.08 15.49
CA ILE A 91 -11.29 -2.11 16.07
C ILE A 91 -10.55 -2.84 17.21
N VAL A 92 -9.37 -3.40 16.91
CA VAL A 92 -8.61 -4.18 17.89
C VAL A 92 -8.09 -3.28 19.02
N GLY A 93 -7.52 -2.13 18.66
CA GLY A 93 -6.93 -1.19 19.62
C GLY A 93 -7.95 -0.62 20.58
N VAL A 94 -9.13 -0.23 20.09
CA VAL A 94 -10.21 0.32 20.95
C VAL A 94 -10.79 -0.75 21.86
N LEU A 95 -11.08 -1.95 21.34
CA LEU A 95 -11.62 -3.03 22.16
C LEU A 95 -10.61 -3.48 23.22
N TYR A 96 -9.39 -3.77 22.81
CA TYR A 96 -8.36 -4.25 23.71
C TYR A 96 -7.93 -3.19 24.72
N GLY A 97 -7.63 -1.98 24.26
CA GLY A 97 -7.23 -0.86 25.12
C GLY A 97 -8.36 -0.41 26.06
N GLY A 98 -9.60 -0.46 25.57
CA GLY A 98 -10.79 -0.17 26.37
C GLY A 98 -10.98 -1.14 27.53
N ILE A 99 -10.84 -2.45 27.27
CA ILE A 99 -10.92 -3.49 28.30
C ILE A 99 -9.76 -3.35 29.29
N ALA A 100 -8.52 -3.27 28.82
CA ALA A 100 -7.33 -3.12 29.68
C ALA A 100 -7.46 -1.88 30.59
N GLY A 101 -7.81 -0.72 30.02
CA GLY A 101 -7.96 0.53 30.76
C GLY A 101 -9.12 0.53 31.75
N TYR A 102 -10.25 -0.11 31.41
CA TYR A 102 -11.40 -0.14 32.31
C TYR A 102 -11.19 -1.05 33.52
N PHE A 103 -10.76 -2.28 33.29
CA PHE A 103 -10.58 -3.24 34.39
C PHE A 103 -9.36 -2.92 35.26
N GLY A 104 -8.27 -2.48 34.64
CA GLY A 104 -7.04 -2.16 35.38
C GLY A 104 -6.42 -3.36 36.09
N GLY A 105 -5.51 -3.11 37.04
CA GLY A 105 -4.93 -4.11 37.92
C GLY A 105 -4.34 -5.32 37.21
N ALA A 106 -4.70 -6.54 37.62
CA ALA A 106 -4.17 -7.78 37.07
C ALA A 106 -4.54 -8.00 35.58
N VAL A 107 -5.78 -7.62 35.19
CA VAL A 107 -6.24 -7.73 33.80
C VAL A 107 -5.39 -6.85 32.89
N ASP A 108 -5.23 -5.60 33.26
CA ASP A 108 -4.40 -4.65 32.52
C ASP A 108 -2.94 -5.15 32.40
N ASN A 109 -2.36 -5.57 33.52
CA ASN A 109 -0.99 -6.06 33.53
C ASN A 109 -0.76 -7.26 32.60
N ILE A 110 -1.67 -8.23 32.59
CA ILE A 110 -1.58 -9.40 31.70
C ILE A 110 -1.75 -8.95 30.24
N MET A 111 -2.76 -8.15 29.95
CA MET A 111 -3.05 -7.67 28.60
C MET A 111 -1.86 -6.83 28.07
N MET A 112 -1.32 -5.92 28.86
CA MET A 112 -0.17 -5.11 28.45
C MET A 112 1.11 -5.95 28.28
N ARG A 113 1.28 -7.02 29.06
CA ARG A 113 2.42 -7.95 28.84
C ARG A 113 2.37 -8.61 27.47
N ILE A 114 1.17 -8.99 26.99
CA ILE A 114 1.00 -9.51 25.63
C ILE A 114 1.35 -8.43 24.59
N VAL A 115 0.86 -7.20 24.78
CA VAL A 115 1.18 -6.05 23.92
C VAL A 115 2.69 -5.81 23.85
N ASP A 116 3.38 -5.83 25.00
CA ASP A 116 4.81 -5.61 25.08
C ASP A 116 5.60 -6.75 24.41
N THR A 117 5.16 -8.00 24.57
CA THR A 117 5.74 -9.15 23.88
C THR A 117 5.63 -9.00 22.36
N ILE A 118 4.46 -8.63 21.84
CA ILE A 118 4.26 -8.41 20.40
C ILE A 118 5.13 -7.25 19.91
N SER A 119 5.20 -6.15 20.67
CA SER A 119 5.96 -4.97 20.28
C SER A 119 7.48 -5.14 20.40
N SER A 120 7.97 -6.15 21.13
CA SER A 120 9.40 -6.44 21.25
C SER A 120 10.02 -7.04 19.99
N ILE A 121 9.19 -7.63 19.12
CA ILE A 121 9.65 -8.21 17.86
C ILE A 121 9.55 -7.14 16.76
N PRO A 122 10.64 -6.85 16.03
CA PRO A 122 10.59 -5.92 14.91
C PRO A 122 9.57 -6.36 13.85
N MET A 123 8.76 -5.41 13.38
CA MET A 123 7.70 -5.68 12.40
C MET A 123 8.19 -6.42 11.14
N MET A 124 9.40 -6.13 10.67
CA MET A 124 10.02 -6.79 9.53
C MET A 124 10.10 -8.32 9.69
N LEU A 125 10.35 -8.80 10.92
CA LEU A 125 10.41 -10.23 11.18
C LEU A 125 9.03 -10.87 11.04
N TYR A 126 7.96 -10.20 11.49
CA TYR A 126 6.59 -10.66 11.25
C TYR A 126 6.28 -10.77 9.76
N VAL A 127 6.66 -9.74 8.97
CA VAL A 127 6.45 -9.76 7.51
C VAL A 127 7.16 -10.95 6.88
N ILE A 128 8.44 -11.15 7.20
CA ILE A 128 9.25 -12.26 6.63
C ILE A 128 8.65 -13.61 7.02
N LEU A 129 8.33 -13.82 8.30
CA LEU A 129 7.76 -15.09 8.79
C LEU A 129 6.41 -15.39 8.11
N ILE A 130 5.54 -14.40 7.99
CA ILE A 130 4.24 -14.57 7.32
C ILE A 130 4.43 -14.86 5.83
N MET A 131 5.38 -14.20 5.16
CA MET A 131 5.67 -14.45 3.75
C MET A 131 6.26 -15.83 3.49
N VAL A 132 7.04 -16.37 4.41
CA VAL A 132 7.57 -17.74 4.31
C VAL A 132 6.42 -18.75 4.36
N VAL A 133 5.40 -18.50 5.17
CA VAL A 133 4.28 -19.44 5.37
C VAL A 133 3.19 -19.27 4.31
N LEU A 134 2.80 -18.03 4.01
CA LEU A 134 1.65 -17.70 3.15
C LEU A 134 2.04 -17.23 1.74
N GLY A 135 3.34 -17.09 1.47
CA GLY A 135 3.83 -16.52 0.22
C GLY A 135 3.88 -14.98 0.23
N SER A 136 4.54 -14.44 -0.79
CA SER A 136 4.67 -12.98 -0.98
C SER A 136 3.36 -12.40 -1.52
N GLY A 137 2.98 -11.22 -1.04
CA GLY A 137 1.82 -10.52 -1.57
C GLY A 137 1.16 -9.57 -0.58
N LEU A 138 0.13 -8.88 -1.07
CA LEU A 138 -0.63 -7.89 -0.32
C LEU A 138 -1.24 -8.46 0.98
N HIS A 139 -1.75 -9.68 0.93
CA HIS A 139 -2.35 -10.36 2.09
C HIS A 139 -1.35 -10.55 3.23
N SER A 140 -0.11 -10.93 2.91
CA SER A 140 0.94 -11.14 3.93
C SER A 140 1.34 -9.81 4.60
N ILE A 141 1.41 -8.71 3.84
CA ILE A 141 1.66 -7.38 4.38
C ILE A 141 0.51 -6.95 5.31
N ILE A 142 -0.74 -7.07 4.85
CA ILE A 142 -1.92 -6.69 5.63
C ILE A 142 -1.99 -7.49 6.94
N LEU A 143 -1.71 -8.80 6.90
CA LEU A 143 -1.69 -9.63 8.11
C LEU A 143 -0.58 -9.22 9.07
N ALA A 144 0.64 -8.97 8.57
CA ALA A 144 1.75 -8.53 9.41
C ALA A 144 1.47 -7.17 10.07
N MET A 145 0.94 -6.22 9.30
CA MET A 145 0.51 -4.92 9.82
C MET A 145 -0.66 -5.05 10.80
N GLY A 146 -1.64 -5.89 10.49
CA GLY A 146 -2.76 -6.21 11.37
C GLY A 146 -2.33 -6.82 12.69
N LEU A 147 -1.21 -7.57 12.71
CA LEU A 147 -0.67 -8.17 13.93
C LEU A 147 0.08 -7.17 14.82
N THR A 148 0.65 -6.12 14.26
CA THR A 148 1.60 -5.24 14.96
C THR A 148 1.10 -3.81 15.18
N TYR A 149 0.33 -3.26 14.25
CA TYR A 149 -0.03 -1.83 14.27
C TYR A 149 -1.00 -1.44 15.39
N TRP A 150 -1.91 -2.37 15.79
CA TRP A 150 -2.90 -2.11 16.85
C TRP A 150 -2.29 -1.84 18.23
N VAL A 151 -1.05 -2.26 18.45
CA VAL A 151 -0.31 -2.04 19.71
C VAL A 151 -0.23 -0.56 20.11
N GLY A 152 0.05 0.33 19.15
CA GLY A 152 0.08 1.77 19.38
C GLY A 152 -1.29 2.32 19.81
N MET A 153 -2.35 1.90 19.13
CA MET A 153 -3.71 2.32 19.44
C MET A 153 -4.17 1.83 20.82
N VAL A 154 -3.82 0.59 21.19
CA VAL A 154 -4.11 0.06 22.55
C VAL A 154 -3.58 0.99 23.63
N ARG A 155 -2.32 1.41 23.53
CA ARG A 155 -1.70 2.29 24.54
C ARG A 155 -2.42 3.63 24.67
N ILE A 156 -2.83 4.21 23.54
CA ILE A 156 -3.59 5.47 23.51
C ILE A 156 -4.96 5.29 24.16
N VAL A 157 -5.73 4.30 23.71
CA VAL A 157 -7.08 4.05 24.21
C VAL A 157 -7.06 3.69 25.69
N ARG A 158 -6.14 2.80 26.10
CA ARG A 158 -5.94 2.42 27.49
C ARG A 158 -5.67 3.65 28.38
N SER A 159 -4.75 4.52 27.95
CA SER A 159 -4.41 5.74 28.69
C SER A 159 -5.63 6.65 28.87
N GLN A 160 -6.40 6.87 27.80
CA GLN A 160 -7.62 7.69 27.87
C GLN A 160 -8.67 7.08 28.79
N VAL A 161 -8.92 5.77 28.66
CA VAL A 161 -9.92 5.07 29.48
C VAL A 161 -9.53 5.03 30.96
N LEU A 162 -8.24 4.80 31.28
CA LEU A 162 -7.75 4.87 32.65
C LEU A 162 -8.01 6.25 33.30
N THR A 163 -7.67 7.32 32.57
CA THR A 163 -7.89 8.70 33.08
C THR A 163 -9.37 9.01 33.29
N MET A 164 -10.22 8.60 32.34
CA MET A 164 -11.67 8.88 32.45
C MET A 164 -12.38 7.98 33.43
N ARG A 165 -11.90 6.77 33.70
CA ARG A 165 -12.50 5.84 34.67
C ARG A 165 -12.57 6.43 36.07
N GLU A 166 -11.63 7.29 36.43
CA GLU A 166 -11.56 7.92 37.77
C GLU A 166 -12.44 9.15 37.90
N GLN A 167 -13.14 9.55 36.83
CA GLN A 167 -14.01 10.72 36.87
C GLN A 167 -15.37 10.44 37.53
N GLU A 168 -15.96 11.48 38.12
CA GLU A 168 -17.21 11.40 38.90
C GLU A 168 -18.38 10.80 38.12
N PHE A 169 -18.52 11.12 36.83
CA PHE A 169 -19.62 10.60 36.02
C PHE A 169 -19.56 9.07 35.83
N VAL A 170 -18.35 8.48 35.83
CA VAL A 170 -18.20 7.03 35.77
C VAL A 170 -18.54 6.40 37.11
N SER A 171 -18.07 7.00 38.21
CA SER A 171 -18.41 6.56 39.55
C SER A 171 -19.94 6.61 39.80
N ALA A 172 -20.60 7.67 39.38
CA ALA A 172 -22.06 7.78 39.45
C ALA A 172 -22.76 6.68 38.60
N ALA A 173 -22.27 6.40 37.40
CA ALA A 173 -22.82 5.34 36.55
C ALA A 173 -22.67 3.93 37.20
N VAL A 174 -21.55 3.67 37.85
CA VAL A 174 -21.32 2.41 38.58
C VAL A 174 -22.25 2.29 39.78
N LEU A 175 -22.44 3.37 40.56
CA LEU A 175 -23.36 3.39 41.71
C LEU A 175 -24.81 3.18 41.29
N LEU A 176 -25.19 3.66 40.11
CA LEU A 176 -26.53 3.44 39.53
C LEU A 176 -26.71 2.05 38.92
N GLY A 177 -25.71 1.15 39.04
CA GLY A 177 -25.77 -0.21 38.53
C GLY A 177 -25.69 -0.34 36.99
N VAL A 178 -25.16 0.66 36.28
CA VAL A 178 -24.99 0.60 34.83
C VAL A 178 -23.98 -0.49 34.48
N PRO A 179 -24.30 -1.45 33.58
CA PRO A 179 -23.39 -2.54 33.25
C PRO A 179 -22.12 -2.02 32.56
N THR A 180 -20.97 -2.63 32.88
CA THR A 180 -19.63 -2.27 32.39
C THR A 180 -19.58 -2.04 30.87
N ARG A 181 -20.21 -2.94 30.09
CA ARG A 181 -20.26 -2.81 28.62
C ARG A 181 -20.91 -1.48 28.20
N LYS A 182 -21.96 -1.05 28.89
CA LYS A 182 -22.66 0.20 28.58
C LYS A 182 -21.80 1.41 28.97
N ILE A 183 -21.08 1.33 30.11
CA ILE A 183 -20.13 2.37 30.53
C ILE A 183 -19.04 2.53 29.50
N LEU A 184 -18.40 1.43 29.05
CA LEU A 184 -17.36 1.46 28.04
C LEU A 184 -17.85 2.03 26.71
N VAL A 185 -18.91 1.45 26.13
CA VAL A 185 -19.34 1.75 24.77
C VAL A 185 -20.07 3.08 24.66
N ARG A 186 -20.85 3.46 25.69
CA ARG A 186 -21.72 4.65 25.63
C ARG A 186 -21.13 5.89 26.31
N HIS A 187 -20.17 5.70 27.22
CA HIS A 187 -19.57 6.80 27.96
C HIS A 187 -18.09 6.97 27.73
N LEU A 188 -17.26 5.93 27.91
CA LEU A 188 -15.82 6.09 27.86
C LEU A 188 -15.28 6.21 26.42
N ILE A 189 -15.62 5.27 25.55
CA ILE A 189 -15.12 5.27 24.15
C ILE A 189 -15.56 6.55 23.41
N PRO A 190 -16.82 7.00 23.44
CA PRO A 190 -17.21 8.23 22.77
C PRO A 190 -16.48 9.47 23.27
N ASN A 191 -16.21 9.56 24.58
CA ASN A 191 -15.44 10.66 25.14
C ASN A 191 -13.93 10.59 24.81
N ALA A 192 -13.41 9.38 24.49
CA ALA A 192 -12.05 9.18 24.02
C ALA A 192 -11.89 9.36 22.51
N MET A 193 -12.97 9.58 21.75
CA MET A 193 -12.93 9.59 20.28
C MET A 193 -12.02 10.68 19.72
N GLY A 194 -11.88 11.84 20.36
CA GLY A 194 -10.98 12.89 19.89
C GLY A 194 -9.54 12.39 19.72
N PRO A 195 -8.86 11.99 20.80
CA PRO A 195 -7.51 11.42 20.71
C PRO A 195 -7.42 10.15 19.82
N ILE A 196 -8.45 9.31 19.81
CA ILE A 196 -8.49 8.09 18.99
C ILE A 196 -8.52 8.44 17.49
N MET A 197 -9.36 9.39 17.08
CA MET A 197 -9.46 9.82 15.68
C MET A 197 -8.18 10.49 15.19
N VAL A 198 -7.55 11.32 16.01
CA VAL A 198 -6.25 11.89 15.68
C VAL A 198 -5.20 10.81 15.47
N ALA A 199 -5.11 9.84 16.38
CA ALA A 199 -4.17 8.74 16.24
C ALA A 199 -4.45 7.88 15.00
N LEU A 200 -5.73 7.63 14.70
CA LEU A 200 -6.17 6.87 13.55
C LEU A 200 -5.75 7.52 12.22
N THR A 201 -5.98 8.83 12.09
CA THR A 201 -5.63 9.55 10.86
C THR A 201 -4.13 9.63 10.62
N MET A 202 -3.31 9.75 11.68
CA MET A 202 -1.85 9.71 11.59
C MET A 202 -1.29 8.31 11.26
N GLN A 203 -2.05 7.26 11.55
CA GLN A 203 -1.64 5.89 11.21
C GLN A 203 -1.77 5.57 9.71
N ILE A 204 -2.69 6.19 8.99
CA ILE A 204 -2.88 5.94 7.55
C ILE A 204 -1.60 6.26 6.74
N PRO A 205 -1.02 7.46 6.83
CA PRO A 205 0.25 7.78 6.15
C PRO A 205 1.39 6.85 6.56
N SER A 206 1.48 6.53 7.86
CA SER A 206 2.50 5.61 8.40
C SER A 206 2.37 4.21 7.82
N ALA A 207 1.16 3.69 7.72
CA ALA A 207 0.90 2.38 7.12
C ALA A 207 1.21 2.35 5.62
N MET A 208 0.85 3.41 4.88
CA MET A 208 1.18 3.56 3.46
C MET A 208 2.69 3.62 3.24
N PHE A 209 3.41 4.39 4.06
CA PHE A 209 4.86 4.46 4.00
C PHE A 209 5.51 3.09 4.27
N THR A 210 5.01 2.37 5.26
CA THR A 210 5.52 1.03 5.60
C THR A 210 5.27 0.02 4.47
N GLU A 211 4.07 0.01 3.88
CA GLU A 211 3.77 -0.80 2.69
C GLU A 211 4.74 -0.46 1.54
N ALA A 212 4.89 0.82 1.24
CA ALA A 212 5.77 1.27 0.18
C ALA A 212 7.22 0.89 0.42
N PHE A 213 7.71 1.00 1.66
CA PHE A 213 9.05 0.58 2.04
C PHE A 213 9.24 -0.94 1.90
N LEU A 214 8.30 -1.75 2.40
CA LEU A 214 8.35 -3.20 2.24
C LEU A 214 8.32 -3.61 0.76
N SER A 215 7.47 -2.98 -0.03
CA SER A 215 7.40 -3.20 -1.47
C SER A 215 8.68 -2.75 -2.19
N PHE A 216 9.28 -1.65 -1.77
CA PHE A 216 10.54 -1.14 -2.31
C PHE A 216 11.71 -2.09 -2.07
N ILE A 217 11.79 -2.74 -0.92
CA ILE A 217 12.84 -3.74 -0.62
C ILE A 217 12.52 -5.14 -1.18
N GLY A 218 11.42 -5.30 -1.93
CA GLY A 218 11.05 -6.57 -2.57
C GLY A 218 10.17 -7.48 -1.72
N LEU A 219 9.80 -7.06 -0.51
CA LEU A 219 8.85 -7.77 0.37
C LEU A 219 7.41 -7.27 0.18
N GLY A 220 7.08 -6.85 -1.03
CA GLY A 220 5.83 -6.18 -1.32
C GLY A 220 4.85 -6.98 -2.16
N VAL A 221 4.06 -6.22 -2.90
CA VAL A 221 3.03 -6.74 -3.79
C VAL A 221 3.66 -7.44 -4.98
N SER A 222 3.21 -8.66 -5.26
CA SER A 222 3.70 -9.47 -6.37
C SER A 222 3.13 -8.98 -7.72
N LYS A 223 3.93 -9.08 -8.78
CA LYS A 223 3.45 -8.83 -10.16
C LYS A 223 2.25 -9.75 -10.47
N PRO A 224 1.22 -9.29 -11.19
CA PRO A 224 1.14 -8.06 -11.99
C PRO A 224 0.65 -6.82 -11.22
N GLN A 225 0.30 -6.93 -9.94
CA GLN A 225 -0.19 -5.82 -9.14
C GLN A 225 0.87 -4.72 -9.02
N ALA A 226 0.42 -3.48 -8.90
CA ALA A 226 1.28 -2.32 -8.70
C ALA A 226 0.90 -1.63 -7.40
N SER A 227 1.90 -1.27 -6.60
CA SER A 227 1.82 -0.26 -5.55
C SER A 227 2.91 0.78 -5.81
N TRP A 228 2.86 1.92 -5.15
CA TRP A 228 3.89 2.93 -5.37
C TRP A 228 5.29 2.44 -4.98
N GLY A 229 5.41 1.66 -3.89
CA GLY A 229 6.66 1.05 -3.48
C GLY A 229 7.16 -0.02 -4.49
N ALA A 230 6.26 -0.85 -5.00
CA ALA A 230 6.60 -1.85 -6.02
C ALA A 230 7.02 -1.21 -7.36
N LEU A 231 6.42 -0.07 -7.74
CA LEU A 231 6.84 0.72 -8.90
C LEU A 231 8.23 1.31 -8.69
N ALA A 232 8.49 1.86 -7.50
CA ALA A 232 9.81 2.38 -7.14
C ALA A 232 10.89 1.30 -7.17
N ASN A 233 10.62 0.10 -6.62
CA ASN A 233 11.53 -1.05 -6.71
C ASN A 233 11.81 -1.44 -8.16
N ALA A 234 10.76 -1.53 -8.99
CA ALA A 234 10.90 -1.91 -10.40
C ALA A 234 11.72 -0.90 -11.23
N ALA A 235 11.81 0.35 -10.78
CA ALA A 235 12.57 1.41 -11.44
C ALA A 235 14.08 1.41 -11.10
N LEU A 236 14.51 0.71 -10.04
CA LEU A 236 15.91 0.71 -9.60
C LEU A 236 16.92 0.30 -10.68
N PRO A 237 16.70 -0.76 -11.48
CA PRO A 237 17.64 -1.15 -12.52
C PRO A 237 17.83 -0.09 -13.62
N SER A 238 16.80 0.73 -13.85
CA SER A 238 16.79 1.79 -14.86
C SER A 238 17.03 3.20 -14.31
N LEU A 239 17.49 3.31 -13.07
CA LEU A 239 17.63 4.60 -12.38
C LEU A 239 18.52 5.60 -13.14
N TYR A 240 19.62 5.14 -13.72
CA TYR A 240 20.56 5.99 -14.44
C TYR A 240 20.13 6.30 -15.88
N THR A 241 19.35 5.43 -16.49
CA THR A 241 18.89 5.58 -17.89
C THR A 241 17.52 6.24 -18.00
N SER A 242 16.64 5.99 -17.01
CA SER A 242 15.26 6.44 -17.04
C SER A 242 14.79 6.86 -15.62
N PRO A 243 15.37 7.92 -15.02
CA PRO A 243 15.11 8.32 -13.63
C PRO A 243 13.64 8.70 -13.39
N TYR A 244 12.91 9.10 -14.42
CA TYR A 244 11.49 9.44 -14.32
C TYR A 244 10.61 8.27 -13.82
N GLN A 245 11.05 7.02 -14.06
CA GLN A 245 10.31 5.83 -13.61
C GLN A 245 10.25 5.73 -12.08
N LEU A 246 11.28 6.20 -11.37
CA LEU A 246 11.29 6.32 -9.91
C LEU A 246 10.67 7.63 -9.45
N PHE A 247 10.94 8.73 -10.15
CA PHE A 247 10.54 10.06 -9.74
C PHE A 247 9.01 10.20 -9.58
N TYR A 248 8.22 9.77 -10.56
CA TYR A 248 6.76 9.94 -10.50
C TYR A 248 6.07 9.15 -9.39
N PRO A 249 6.33 7.84 -9.17
CA PRO A 249 5.76 7.12 -8.04
C PRO A 249 6.15 7.72 -6.69
N ALA A 250 7.42 8.11 -6.51
CA ALA A 250 7.92 8.72 -5.29
C ALA A 250 7.29 10.09 -5.03
N LEU A 251 7.16 10.93 -6.07
CA LEU A 251 6.54 12.25 -5.98
C LEU A 251 5.06 12.15 -5.55
N ILE A 252 4.28 11.30 -6.23
CA ILE A 252 2.85 11.14 -5.91
C ILE A 252 2.65 10.58 -4.51
N MET A 253 3.48 9.60 -4.11
CA MET A 253 3.46 9.06 -2.75
C MET A 253 3.76 10.16 -1.73
N SER A 254 4.80 10.97 -1.96
CA SER A 254 5.20 12.05 -1.05
C SER A 254 4.12 13.11 -0.91
N ILE A 255 3.49 13.53 -2.01
CA ILE A 255 2.39 14.49 -2.02
C ILE A 255 1.19 13.92 -1.26
N THR A 256 0.85 12.65 -1.47
CA THR A 256 -0.28 12.00 -0.81
C THR A 256 -0.05 11.88 0.70
N ILE A 257 1.15 11.44 1.12
CA ILE A 257 1.51 11.36 2.54
C ILE A 257 1.48 12.75 3.19
N LEU A 258 2.01 13.77 2.51
CA LEU A 258 1.95 15.15 3.00
C LEU A 258 0.52 15.64 3.16
N ALA A 259 -0.34 15.42 2.16
CA ALA A 259 -1.75 15.80 2.21
C ALA A 259 -2.50 15.10 3.35
N LEU A 260 -2.25 13.81 3.57
CA LEU A 260 -2.82 13.05 4.68
C LEU A 260 -2.32 13.52 6.05
N ASN A 261 -1.04 13.89 6.18
CA ASN A 261 -0.50 14.45 7.41
C ASN A 261 -1.14 15.81 7.71
N LEU A 262 -1.21 16.72 6.72
CA LEU A 262 -1.89 18.02 6.88
C LEU A 262 -3.37 17.85 7.24
N PHE A 263 -4.05 16.88 6.64
CA PHE A 263 -5.43 16.55 7.01
C PHE A 263 -5.53 16.07 8.47
N SER A 264 -4.60 15.21 8.92
CA SER A 264 -4.54 14.71 10.29
C SER A 264 -4.29 15.82 11.29
N ASP A 265 -3.40 16.77 10.98
CA ASP A 265 -3.12 17.93 11.81
C ASP A 265 -4.36 18.86 11.89
N GLY A 266 -5.01 19.15 10.77
CA GLY A 266 -6.25 19.94 10.76
C GLY A 266 -7.39 19.27 11.54
N LEU A 267 -7.49 17.94 11.48
CA LEU A 267 -8.47 17.19 12.30
C LEU A 267 -8.12 17.26 13.79
N ARG A 268 -6.85 17.14 14.14
CA ARG A 268 -6.38 17.32 15.53
C ARG A 268 -6.75 18.68 16.06
N ASP A 269 -6.46 19.74 15.32
CA ASP A 269 -6.77 21.12 15.76
C ASP A 269 -8.27 21.34 15.91
N SER A 270 -9.10 20.76 15.06
CA SER A 270 -10.56 20.87 15.12
C SER A 270 -11.17 20.10 16.29
N LEU A 271 -10.53 19.00 16.71
CA LEU A 271 -10.99 18.14 17.81
C LEU A 271 -10.42 18.54 19.18
N ASP A 272 -9.42 19.43 19.24
CA ASP A 272 -8.85 19.90 20.50
C ASP A 272 -9.78 20.92 21.17
N PRO A 273 -10.38 20.59 22.33
CA PRO A 273 -11.27 21.51 23.05
C PRO A 273 -10.57 22.79 23.56
N ARG A 274 -9.22 22.74 23.69
CA ARG A 274 -8.43 23.89 24.17
C ARG A 274 -8.30 25.00 23.14
N LEU A 275 -8.50 24.69 21.86
CA LEU A 275 -8.46 25.66 20.76
C LEU A 275 -9.82 26.29 20.46
N ARG A 276 -10.90 25.80 21.05
CA ARG A 276 -12.22 26.43 21.00
C ARG A 276 -12.26 27.60 21.96
N LYS A 277 -11.99 28.81 21.46
CA LYS A 277 -12.28 30.08 22.10
C LYS A 277 -13.75 30.46 21.86
#